data_cd6bde1dd00cb7246a4cc14ae4660f9d
#
_entry.id   cd6bde1dd00cb7246a4cc14ae4660f9d
#
_cell.length_a   1.000
_cell.length_b   1.000
_cell.length_c   1.000
_cell.angle_alpha   90.00
_cell.angle_beta   90.00
_cell.angle_gamma   90.00
#
_symmetry.space_group_name_H-M   'P 1'
#
loop_
_entity.id
_entity.type
_entity.pdbx_description
1 polymer ?
#
loop_
_entity_poly.entity_id
_entity_poly.type
_entity_poly.pdbx_seq_one_letter_code
_entity_poly.pdbx_strand_id
1 'polypeptide(L)'
;TTIGAFTVTGFAVDHSIFGCLAYLIEADGKSILYTGDIRLHGRKPGMAKRLIEVLSGRSVDVMLMEGTHFGFPDGNEVTEYELEDEIVDLVNQAPGLVLASFSPQHVDRLVAFIRSAKKTNRTFVADVYTAFILHMISSETPVPVPGKDELVRVYYPRTFEDSATRR
;
A
#
# COMPACT_ATOMS: atom_id res chain seq x y z
N THR A 1 -2.17 22.17 -9.88
CA THR A 1 -0.86 22.87 -10.00
C THR A 1 -0.58 23.23 -11.45
N THR A 2 -0.01 24.41 -11.71
CA THR A 2 0.42 24.82 -13.04
C THR A 2 1.94 24.76 -13.13
N ILE A 3 2.47 24.14 -14.19
CA ILE A 3 3.90 23.99 -14.47
C ILE A 3 4.14 24.46 -15.91
N GLY A 4 4.64 25.68 -16.10
CA GLY A 4 4.73 26.28 -17.42
C GLY A 4 3.36 26.42 -18.08
N ALA A 5 3.20 25.85 -19.28
CA ALA A 5 1.93 25.82 -20.02
C ALA A 5 0.96 24.69 -19.56
N PHE A 6 1.40 23.80 -18.67
CA PHE A 6 0.63 22.63 -18.27
C PHE A 6 -0.15 22.88 -16.99
N THR A 7 -1.42 22.48 -16.97
CA THR A 7 -2.21 22.30 -15.74
C THR A 7 -2.18 20.84 -15.36
N VAL A 8 -1.70 20.52 -14.15
CA VAL A 8 -1.57 19.15 -13.65
C VAL A 8 -2.47 18.97 -12.43
N THR A 9 -3.38 18.01 -12.51
CA THR A 9 -4.28 17.62 -11.43
C THR A 9 -3.98 16.19 -11.00
N GLY A 10 -3.63 15.99 -9.71
CA GLY A 10 -3.38 14.67 -9.14
C GLY A 10 -4.64 14.07 -8.51
N PHE A 11 -4.84 12.78 -8.71
CA PHE A 11 -5.92 11.98 -8.11
C PHE A 11 -5.32 10.81 -7.36
N ALA A 12 -5.68 10.64 -6.08
CA ALA A 12 -5.24 9.47 -5.33
C ALA A 12 -5.83 8.20 -5.93
N VAL A 13 -4.98 7.21 -6.15
CA VAL A 13 -5.33 5.88 -6.67
C VAL A 13 -4.85 4.80 -5.72
N ASP A 14 -5.53 3.66 -5.75
CA ASP A 14 -5.12 2.50 -4.96
C ASP A 14 -3.97 1.76 -5.68
N HIS A 15 -2.90 1.55 -4.96
CA HIS A 15 -1.77 0.71 -5.34
C HIS A 15 -1.07 0.18 -4.08
N SER A 16 -0.04 -0.66 -4.24
CA SER A 16 0.69 -1.27 -3.12
C SER A 16 1.38 -0.23 -2.22
N ILE A 17 1.94 0.81 -2.81
CA ILE A 17 2.65 1.89 -2.11
C ILE A 17 1.65 2.99 -1.70
N PHE A 18 1.86 3.54 -0.50
CA PHE A 18 1.07 4.67 -0.01
C PHE A 18 1.36 5.95 -0.80
N GLY A 19 0.28 6.69 -1.14
CA GLY A 19 0.39 7.98 -1.82
C GLY A 19 0.50 7.94 -3.35
N CYS A 20 0.13 6.83 -3.98
CA CYS A 20 0.08 6.74 -5.44
C CYS A 20 -0.95 7.70 -6.05
N LEU A 21 -0.57 8.31 -7.17
CA LEU A 21 -1.37 9.31 -7.87
C LEU A 21 -1.49 8.98 -9.36
N ALA A 22 -2.69 9.16 -9.89
CA ALA A 22 -2.92 9.39 -11.31
C ALA A 22 -2.87 10.89 -11.60
N TYR A 23 -2.52 11.27 -12.81
CA TYR A 23 -2.42 12.68 -13.22
C TYR A 23 -3.24 12.96 -14.47
N LEU A 24 -4.08 13.99 -14.39
CA LEU A 24 -4.65 14.63 -15.58
C LEU A 24 -3.77 15.84 -15.92
N ILE A 25 -3.23 15.85 -17.12
CA ILE A 25 -2.33 16.86 -17.64
C ILE A 25 -3.03 17.54 -18.80
N GLU A 26 -3.21 18.86 -18.72
CA GLU A 26 -3.96 19.66 -19.69
C GLU A 26 -3.09 20.80 -20.21
N ALA A 27 -3.05 20.97 -21.54
CA ALA A 27 -2.40 22.09 -22.23
C ALA A 27 -3.01 22.27 -23.62
N ASP A 28 -3.12 23.51 -24.09
CA ASP A 28 -3.58 23.88 -25.44
C ASP A 28 -4.91 23.20 -25.85
N GLY A 29 -5.83 23.06 -24.90
CA GLY A 29 -7.13 22.41 -25.12
C GLY A 29 -7.07 20.90 -25.32
N LYS A 30 -5.92 20.27 -25.00
CA LYS A 30 -5.70 18.83 -25.02
C LYS A 30 -5.49 18.30 -23.63
N SER A 31 -5.76 17.00 -23.43
CA SER A 31 -5.65 16.35 -22.13
C SER A 31 -5.07 14.94 -22.23
N ILE A 32 -4.22 14.62 -21.28
CA ILE A 32 -3.65 13.28 -21.09
C ILE A 32 -3.97 12.82 -19.67
N LEU A 33 -4.57 11.64 -19.55
CA LEU A 33 -4.68 10.94 -18.26
C LEU A 33 -3.56 9.92 -18.16
N TYR A 34 -2.67 10.09 -17.19
CA TYR A 34 -1.66 9.09 -16.81
C TYR A 34 -2.12 8.42 -15.50
N THR A 35 -2.44 7.15 -15.55
CA THR A 35 -2.98 6.45 -14.36
C THR A 35 -1.91 6.10 -13.35
N GLY A 36 -0.65 6.03 -13.75
CA GLY A 36 0.36 5.33 -12.97
C GLY A 36 -0.01 3.86 -12.79
N ASP A 37 0.56 3.23 -11.80
CA ASP A 37 0.18 1.88 -11.39
C ASP A 37 -1.10 1.95 -10.56
N ILE A 38 -2.13 1.22 -10.98
CA ILE A 38 -3.46 1.23 -10.36
C ILE A 38 -3.93 -0.21 -10.13
N ARG A 39 -4.58 -0.46 -9.00
CA ARG A 39 -5.24 -1.75 -8.73
C ARG A 39 -6.66 -1.53 -8.21
N LEU A 40 -7.50 -2.56 -8.34
CA LEU A 40 -8.90 -2.51 -7.93
C LEU A 40 -9.23 -3.42 -6.74
N HIS A 41 -8.34 -4.33 -6.39
CA HIS A 41 -8.50 -5.35 -5.34
C HIS A 41 -7.87 -4.99 -3.99
N GLY A 42 -7.39 -3.75 -3.84
CA GLY A 42 -6.83 -3.24 -2.58
C GLY A 42 -7.87 -2.87 -1.54
N ARG A 43 -7.42 -2.25 -0.44
CA ARG A 43 -8.30 -1.85 0.67
C ARG A 43 -9.09 -0.58 0.42
N LYS A 44 -8.86 0.12 -0.68
CA LYS A 44 -9.47 1.42 -0.99
C LYS A 44 -10.14 1.45 -2.37
N PRO A 45 -11.08 0.53 -2.67
CA PRO A 45 -11.73 0.44 -3.99
C PRO A 45 -12.50 1.73 -4.37
N GLY A 46 -12.89 2.54 -3.38
CA GLY A 46 -13.52 3.83 -3.60
C GLY A 46 -12.64 4.87 -4.31
N MET A 47 -11.32 4.71 -4.31
CA MET A 47 -10.41 5.64 -5.01
C MET A 47 -10.59 5.57 -6.53
N ALA A 48 -10.61 4.36 -7.09
CA ALA A 48 -10.86 4.15 -8.53
C ALA A 48 -12.24 4.66 -8.94
N LYS A 49 -13.27 4.36 -8.11
CA LYS A 49 -14.63 4.86 -8.35
C LYS A 49 -14.66 6.39 -8.39
N ARG A 50 -14.01 7.05 -7.44
CA ARG A 50 -13.93 8.52 -7.41
C ARG A 50 -13.19 9.08 -8.62
N LEU A 51 -12.10 8.45 -9.08
CA LEU A 51 -11.39 8.86 -10.29
C LEU A 51 -12.33 8.81 -11.50
N ILE A 52 -13.05 7.72 -11.68
CA ILE A 52 -14.03 7.55 -12.76
C ILE A 52 -15.13 8.62 -12.65
N GLU A 53 -15.71 8.84 -11.48
CA GLU A 53 -16.76 9.85 -11.25
C GLU A 53 -16.30 11.27 -11.61
N VAL A 54 -15.09 11.66 -11.20
CA VAL A 54 -14.55 13.00 -11.48
C VAL A 54 -14.22 13.19 -12.96
N LEU A 55 -13.81 12.12 -13.65
CA LEU A 55 -13.50 12.15 -15.07
C LEU A 55 -14.73 11.91 -15.96
N SER A 56 -15.83 11.40 -15.40
CA SER A 56 -17.09 11.26 -16.12
C SER A 56 -17.58 12.63 -16.60
N GLY A 57 -17.79 12.76 -17.88
CA GLY A 57 -18.19 14.04 -18.51
C GLY A 57 -17.03 14.95 -18.91
N ARG A 58 -15.77 14.55 -18.69
CA ARG A 58 -14.59 15.19 -19.29
C ARG A 58 -14.17 14.42 -20.54
N SER A 59 -13.76 15.17 -21.58
CA SER A 59 -13.10 14.56 -22.73
C SER A 59 -11.61 14.38 -22.37
N VAL A 60 -11.11 13.14 -22.40
CA VAL A 60 -9.68 12.83 -22.28
C VAL A 60 -9.18 12.42 -23.65
N ASP A 61 -8.24 13.18 -24.23
CA ASP A 61 -7.73 12.91 -25.59
C ASP A 61 -6.84 11.67 -25.63
N VAL A 62 -6.03 11.44 -24.60
CA VAL A 62 -5.10 10.30 -24.49
C VAL A 62 -5.14 9.74 -23.08
N MET A 63 -5.19 8.41 -22.97
CA MET A 63 -4.99 7.70 -21.71
C MET A 63 -3.75 6.84 -21.79
N LEU A 64 -2.85 7.02 -20.80
CA LEU A 64 -1.68 6.19 -20.57
C LEU A 64 -1.93 5.37 -19.31
N MET A 65 -2.03 4.06 -19.48
CA MET A 65 -2.33 3.12 -18.41
C MET A 65 -1.32 2.00 -18.39
N GLU A 66 -1.04 1.44 -17.21
CA GLU A 66 -0.25 0.21 -17.09
C GLU A 66 -0.93 -0.95 -17.83
N GLY A 67 -0.14 -1.95 -18.21
CA GLY A 67 -0.61 -3.16 -18.90
C GLY A 67 -0.06 -4.44 -18.29
N THR A 68 0.27 -4.44 -16.99
CA THR A 68 0.90 -5.57 -16.31
C THR A 68 0.09 -6.86 -16.43
N HIS A 69 -1.22 -6.75 -16.41
CA HIS A 69 -2.16 -7.89 -16.51
C HIS A 69 -2.78 -8.04 -17.91
N PHE A 70 -2.28 -7.28 -18.90
CA PHE A 70 -2.80 -7.37 -20.26
C PHE A 70 -2.57 -8.77 -20.86
N GLY A 71 -3.64 -9.38 -21.33
CA GLY A 71 -3.59 -10.73 -21.92
C GLY A 71 -3.63 -11.88 -20.93
N PHE A 72 -3.66 -11.62 -19.63
CA PHE A 72 -3.98 -12.65 -18.64
C PHE A 72 -5.51 -12.83 -18.57
N PRO A 73 -5.99 -14.08 -18.38
CA PRO A 73 -7.41 -14.31 -18.18
C PRO A 73 -7.89 -13.59 -16.92
N ASP A 74 -9.09 -13.04 -16.96
CA ASP A 74 -9.75 -12.49 -15.77
C ASP A 74 -9.82 -13.59 -14.70
N GLY A 75 -8.98 -13.44 -13.67
CA GLY A 75 -8.94 -14.35 -12.53
C GLY A 75 -9.76 -13.80 -11.37
N ASN A 76 -10.09 -14.67 -10.44
CA ASN A 76 -10.58 -14.22 -9.13
C ASN A 76 -9.39 -13.58 -8.41
N GLU A 77 -9.23 -12.28 -8.55
CA GLU A 77 -8.22 -11.54 -7.77
C GLU A 77 -8.61 -11.60 -6.30
N VAL A 78 -7.75 -12.23 -5.50
CA VAL A 78 -7.92 -12.27 -4.05
C VAL A 78 -7.76 -10.85 -3.50
N THR A 79 -8.77 -10.35 -2.83
CA THR A 79 -8.72 -9.04 -2.18
C THR A 79 -7.81 -9.06 -0.96
N GLU A 80 -7.31 -7.90 -0.55
CA GLU A 80 -6.51 -7.79 0.68
C GLU A 80 -7.32 -8.13 1.95
N TYR A 81 -8.65 -8.16 1.88
CA TYR A 81 -9.51 -8.61 2.98
C TYR A 81 -9.58 -10.14 3.05
N GLU A 82 -9.79 -10.81 1.91
CA GLU A 82 -9.78 -12.27 1.83
C GLU A 82 -8.42 -12.84 2.22
N LEU A 83 -7.34 -12.19 1.78
CA LEU A 83 -5.99 -12.55 2.19
C LEU A 83 -5.77 -12.38 3.70
N GLU A 84 -6.31 -11.30 4.32
CA GLU A 84 -6.23 -11.13 5.78
C GLU A 84 -6.88 -12.30 6.50
N ASP A 85 -8.03 -12.78 6.03
CA ASP A 85 -8.72 -13.91 6.64
C ASP A 85 -7.96 -15.23 6.43
N GLU A 86 -7.38 -15.47 5.27
CA GLU A 86 -6.47 -16.61 5.04
C GLU A 86 -5.25 -16.58 5.98
N ILE A 87 -4.63 -15.41 6.17
CA ILE A 87 -3.51 -15.24 7.11
C ILE A 87 -3.96 -15.57 8.54
N VAL A 88 -5.14 -15.12 8.95
CA VAL A 88 -5.70 -15.46 10.29
C VAL A 88 -5.83 -16.96 10.46
N ASP A 89 -6.36 -17.66 9.47
CA ASP A 89 -6.53 -19.12 9.52
C ASP A 89 -5.18 -19.84 9.61
N LEU A 90 -4.21 -19.45 8.81
CA LEU A 90 -2.85 -20.02 8.85
C LEU A 90 -2.17 -19.77 10.20
N VAL A 91 -2.31 -18.56 10.76
CA VAL A 91 -1.73 -18.20 12.06
C VAL A 91 -2.38 -18.97 13.20
N ASN A 92 -3.69 -19.20 13.17
CA ASN A 92 -4.41 -19.99 14.16
C ASN A 92 -4.01 -21.48 14.15
N GLN A 93 -3.68 -22.02 12.97
CA GLN A 93 -3.22 -23.42 12.82
C GLN A 93 -1.76 -23.61 13.23
N ALA A 94 -0.97 -22.54 13.26
CA ALA A 94 0.45 -22.62 13.57
C ALA A 94 0.70 -22.73 15.08
N PRO A 95 1.35 -23.83 15.57
CA PRO A 95 1.60 -24.01 17.00
C PRO A 95 2.73 -23.14 17.56
N GLY A 96 3.52 -22.50 16.67
CA GLY A 96 4.71 -21.75 17.05
C GLY A 96 4.86 -20.43 16.31
N LEU A 97 6.12 -20.03 16.08
CA LEU A 97 6.48 -18.83 15.36
C LEU A 97 6.00 -18.91 13.90
N VAL A 98 5.39 -17.83 13.43
CA VAL A 98 5.02 -17.66 12.02
C VAL A 98 5.99 -16.65 11.40
N LEU A 99 6.62 -17.01 10.30
CA LEU A 99 7.50 -16.13 9.53
C LEU A 99 6.77 -15.68 8.26
N ALA A 100 6.76 -14.38 8.01
CA ALA A 100 6.18 -13.78 6.83
C ALA A 100 7.26 -13.03 6.03
N SER A 101 7.27 -13.21 4.71
CA SER A 101 8.15 -12.49 3.79
C SER A 101 7.30 -11.69 2.80
N PHE A 102 7.43 -10.37 2.84
CA PHE A 102 6.71 -9.45 1.94
C PHE A 102 7.44 -8.11 1.89
N SER A 103 7.11 -7.26 0.92
CA SER A 103 7.60 -5.89 0.89
C SER A 103 6.81 -5.02 1.88
N PRO A 104 7.44 -4.40 2.90
CA PRO A 104 6.74 -3.52 3.84
C PRO A 104 6.24 -2.22 3.18
N GLN A 105 6.71 -1.88 1.99
CA GLN A 105 6.16 -0.79 1.18
C GLN A 105 4.75 -1.12 0.67
N HIS A 106 4.41 -2.41 0.58
CA HIS A 106 3.05 -2.86 0.30
C HIS A 106 2.19 -2.68 1.57
N VAL A 107 1.72 -1.45 1.77
CA VAL A 107 1.07 -1.02 3.03
C VAL A 107 -0.17 -1.83 3.34
N ASP A 108 -1.00 -2.16 2.36
CA ASP A 108 -2.20 -2.97 2.60
C ASP A 108 -1.85 -4.38 3.07
N ARG A 109 -0.77 -4.98 2.53
CA ARG A 109 -0.26 -6.27 2.97
C ARG A 109 0.31 -6.19 4.40
N LEU A 110 1.06 -5.13 4.70
CA LEU A 110 1.56 -4.86 6.04
C LEU A 110 0.40 -4.74 7.04
N VAL A 111 -0.65 -4.01 6.68
CA VAL A 111 -1.88 -3.89 7.48
C VAL A 111 -2.56 -5.25 7.66
N ALA A 112 -2.64 -6.09 6.62
CA ALA A 112 -3.20 -7.44 6.72
C ALA A 112 -2.48 -8.27 7.78
N PHE A 113 -1.15 -8.31 7.78
CA PHE A 113 -0.37 -9.05 8.79
C PHE A 113 -0.54 -8.49 10.21
N ILE A 114 -0.52 -7.17 10.38
CA ILE A 114 -0.73 -6.54 11.68
C ILE A 114 -2.13 -6.85 12.23
N ARG A 115 -3.16 -6.75 11.40
CA ARG A 115 -4.54 -7.05 11.80
C ARG A 115 -4.74 -8.53 12.11
N SER A 116 -4.11 -9.40 11.33
CA SER A 116 -4.14 -10.85 11.60
C SER A 116 -3.45 -11.19 12.92
N ALA A 117 -2.32 -10.56 13.25
CA ALA A 117 -1.69 -10.71 14.56
C ALA A 117 -2.64 -10.25 15.69
N LYS A 118 -3.33 -9.13 15.51
CA LYS A 118 -4.33 -8.65 16.48
C LYS A 118 -5.50 -9.60 16.63
N LYS A 119 -6.09 -10.10 15.54
CA LYS A 119 -7.22 -11.04 15.54
C LYS A 119 -6.88 -12.37 16.24
N THR A 120 -5.62 -12.80 16.12
CA THR A 120 -5.13 -14.08 16.69
C THR A 120 -4.45 -13.93 18.06
N ASN A 121 -4.51 -12.73 18.66
CA ASN A 121 -3.86 -12.39 19.94
C ASN A 121 -2.34 -12.69 19.94
N ARG A 122 -1.66 -12.42 18.80
CA ARG A 122 -0.22 -12.54 18.67
C ARG A 122 0.43 -11.16 18.50
N THR A 123 1.70 -11.07 18.83
CA THR A 123 2.51 -9.88 18.60
C THR A 123 3.07 -9.88 17.18
N PHE A 124 2.90 -8.79 16.45
CA PHE A 124 3.59 -8.57 15.19
C PHE A 124 5.01 -8.07 15.47
N VAL A 125 6.01 -8.81 15.00
CA VAL A 125 7.42 -8.46 15.17
C VAL A 125 7.96 -7.96 13.84
N ALA A 126 8.19 -6.66 13.75
CA ALA A 126 8.74 -5.98 12.58
C ALA A 126 10.27 -6.04 12.60
N ASP A 127 10.89 -6.19 11.44
CA ASP A 127 12.30 -5.84 11.29
C ASP A 127 12.49 -4.30 11.30
N VAL A 128 13.74 -3.85 11.31
CA VAL A 128 14.07 -2.41 11.38
C VAL A 128 13.49 -1.64 10.20
N TYR A 129 13.51 -2.21 8.99
CA TYR A 129 12.99 -1.55 7.80
C TYR A 129 11.47 -1.45 7.83
N THR A 130 10.78 -2.51 8.20
CA THR A 130 9.32 -2.50 8.39
C THR A 130 8.90 -1.49 9.47
N ALA A 131 9.65 -1.43 10.58
CA ALA A 131 9.41 -0.46 11.64
C ALA A 131 9.59 0.99 11.15
N PHE A 132 10.62 1.24 10.33
CA PHE A 132 10.85 2.54 9.69
C PHE A 132 9.68 2.93 8.78
N ILE A 133 9.19 2.03 7.93
CA ILE A 133 8.03 2.30 7.07
C ILE A 133 6.79 2.63 7.91
N LEU A 134 6.49 1.85 8.96
CA LEU A 134 5.37 2.15 9.87
C LEU A 134 5.51 3.54 10.50
N HIS A 135 6.71 3.90 10.94
CA HIS A 135 6.96 5.23 11.50
C HIS A 135 6.70 6.33 10.47
N MET A 136 7.19 6.17 9.24
CA MET A 136 7.05 7.17 8.17
C MET A 136 5.59 7.42 7.78
N ILE A 137 4.77 6.37 7.71
CA ILE A 137 3.37 6.51 7.28
C ILE A 137 2.41 6.82 8.42
N SER A 138 2.87 6.78 9.67
CA SER A 138 2.02 6.94 10.86
C SER A 138 1.44 8.34 11.03
N SER A 139 2.02 9.36 10.40
CA SER A 139 1.47 10.72 10.37
C SER A 139 0.22 10.84 9.49
N GLU A 140 0.10 9.99 8.48
CA GLU A 140 -0.94 10.05 7.45
C GLU A 140 -1.95 8.89 7.55
N THR A 141 -1.65 7.88 8.37
CA THR A 141 -2.44 6.66 8.47
C THR A 141 -2.56 6.17 9.92
N PRO A 142 -3.68 5.55 10.32
CA PRO A 142 -3.87 5.01 11.67
C PRO A 142 -3.17 3.65 11.84
N VAL A 143 -1.91 3.53 11.41
CA VAL A 143 -1.11 2.32 11.64
C VAL A 143 -0.47 2.36 13.04
N PRO A 144 -0.27 1.19 13.70
CA PRO A 144 0.41 1.16 14.97
C PRO A 144 1.87 1.60 14.84
N VAL A 145 2.32 2.39 15.81
CA VAL A 145 3.69 2.90 15.84
C VAL A 145 4.53 2.00 16.75
N PRO A 146 5.62 1.40 16.25
CA PRO A 146 6.53 0.61 17.06
C PRO A 146 7.04 1.38 18.29
N GLY A 147 7.01 0.74 19.45
CA GLY A 147 7.40 1.36 20.72
C GLY A 147 6.32 2.21 21.41
N LYS A 148 5.20 2.52 20.74
CA LYS A 148 4.02 3.17 21.32
C LYS A 148 2.84 2.21 21.42
N ASP A 149 2.77 1.22 20.57
CA ASP A 149 1.71 0.22 20.51
C ASP A 149 2.29 -1.15 20.88
N GLU A 150 1.71 -1.83 21.85
CA GLU A 150 2.16 -3.14 22.33
C GLU A 150 1.97 -4.27 21.30
N LEU A 151 1.09 -4.06 20.33
CA LEU A 151 0.83 -5.02 19.25
C LEU A 151 2.05 -5.19 18.34
N VAL A 152 2.87 -4.15 18.18
CA VAL A 152 4.01 -4.14 17.27
C VAL A 152 5.31 -3.99 18.05
N ARG A 153 6.17 -4.97 17.93
CA ARG A 153 7.55 -4.94 18.45
C ARG A 153 8.56 -4.93 17.33
N VAL A 154 9.77 -4.47 17.63
CA VAL A 154 10.85 -4.41 16.65
C VAL A 154 11.93 -5.43 17.02
N TYR A 155 12.34 -6.22 16.04
CA TYR A 155 13.48 -7.09 16.14
C TYR A 155 14.75 -6.34 15.71
N TYR A 156 15.70 -6.22 16.64
CA TYR A 156 17.04 -5.70 16.37
C TYR A 156 18.04 -6.85 16.32
N PRO A 157 18.66 -7.14 15.17
CA PRO A 157 19.76 -8.10 15.11
C PRO A 157 20.94 -7.63 15.96
N ARG A 158 21.62 -8.53 16.68
CA ARG A 158 22.81 -8.21 17.51
C ARG A 158 23.92 -7.48 16.74
N THR A 159 24.03 -7.72 15.44
CA THR A 159 24.99 -7.04 14.56
C THR A 159 24.80 -5.52 14.50
N PHE A 160 23.59 -5.00 14.79
CA PHE A 160 23.35 -3.56 14.88
C PHE A 160 23.78 -2.97 16.23
N GLU A 161 23.69 -3.72 17.32
CA GLU A 161 24.17 -3.29 18.65
C GLU A 161 25.70 -3.10 18.63
N ASP A 162 26.44 -4.04 18.03
CA ASP A 162 27.90 -3.96 17.93
C ASP A 162 28.39 -2.77 17.09
N SER A 163 27.61 -2.31 16.10
CA SER A 163 27.98 -1.16 15.27
C SER A 163 27.72 0.18 15.96
N ALA A 164 26.71 0.27 16.83
CA ALA A 164 26.37 1.48 17.59
C ALA A 164 27.38 1.73 18.74
N THR A 165 27.96 0.66 19.29
CA THR A 165 28.94 0.74 20.42
C THR A 165 30.33 1.07 19.92
N ARG A 166 30.64 1.01 18.62
CA ARG A 166 31.93 1.29 18.01
C ARG A 166 32.10 2.72 17.46
N ARG A 167 31.14 3.59 17.70
CA ARG A 167 31.21 5.02 17.43
C ARG A 167 31.13 5.79 18.74
#